data_8276aed302a20943f61a74759231781b
#
_entry.id   8276aed302a20943f61a74759231781b
#
_cell.length_a   1.000
_cell.length_b   1.000
_cell.length_c   1.000
_cell.angle_alpha   90.00
_cell.angle_beta   90.00
_cell.angle_gamma   90.00
#
_symmetry.space_group_name_H-M   'P 1'
#
loop_
_entity.id
_entity.type
_entity.pdbx_description
1 polymer ?
#
loop_
_entity_poly.entity_id
_entity_poly.type
_entity_poly.pdbx_seq_one_letter_code
_entity_poly.pdbx_strand_id
1 'polypeptide(L)'
;MGDARTDVAAVESDVLRSFLANNPKVEFIRFQWVDYSGVVMVRVLTKSFVLSLDQKGQKLSTPSPILTACLLDGTLLIEEIQSGIDQMWPDWSSIRINSYHPNTASVMCFVEEGEQEEGKAFRRCPRSRLSDITQIAKANHDIDLLVGMELEFFVIEELNGVSQPVKTVPNVYSASSLRNKYIPIIEEIVEAFQHAGIKVRQFHSEGDSGCYEISTEPLPPLQSADAMYFCHETIRAICAQHGLRATMFPKPFEKHSIVGSHYHISISQKEREDSFLAGMLASWRALTAFYQPNYDSNSRLRPGERITWGVENKTASIRKIRSGHWELRGPDATANVYLALMAIITAGLTAVDNGKELKMKNATKIMFAAPLDDKEAEEMGVVDRQPRSLKEAIESLNADEVLKEAIGPEVVEKYINIKTKEEAKMSQMVPSERRTLGMSLF
;
A
#
# COMPACT_ATOMS: atom_id res chain seq x y z
N MET A 1 1.86 8.42 39.05
CA MET A 1 1.33 7.93 37.76
C MET A 1 2.47 7.14 37.15
N GLY A 2 2.39 5.81 37.14
CA GLY A 2 3.38 4.94 36.49
C GLY A 2 3.38 5.22 34.99
N ASP A 3 4.58 5.28 34.45
CA ASP A 3 4.83 5.66 33.06
C ASP A 3 4.19 4.60 32.14
N ALA A 4 3.10 4.98 31.46
CA ALA A 4 2.40 4.10 30.51
C ALA A 4 3.34 3.52 29.42
N ARG A 5 4.49 4.15 29.18
CA ARG A 5 5.53 3.67 28.25
C ARG A 5 6.31 2.48 28.79
N THR A 6 6.49 2.36 30.11
CA THR A 6 7.17 1.21 30.73
C THR A 6 6.32 -0.06 30.64
N ASP A 7 5.01 0.06 30.76
CA ASP A 7 4.08 -1.09 30.64
C ASP A 7 4.01 -1.58 29.19
N VAL A 8 4.00 -0.67 28.20
CA VAL A 8 3.98 -1.02 26.76
C VAL A 8 5.30 -1.73 26.38
N ALA A 9 6.45 -1.23 26.82
CA ALA A 9 7.74 -1.84 26.51
C ALA A 9 7.89 -3.24 27.11
N ALA A 10 7.34 -3.50 28.29
CA ALA A 10 7.35 -4.83 28.91
C ALA A 10 6.49 -5.83 28.13
N VAL A 11 5.29 -5.42 27.70
CA VAL A 11 4.39 -6.25 26.88
C VAL A 11 5.00 -6.57 25.53
N GLU A 12 5.64 -5.59 24.87
CA GLU A 12 6.33 -5.77 23.59
C GLU A 12 7.50 -6.77 23.68
N SER A 13 8.30 -6.71 24.75
CA SER A 13 9.39 -7.66 25.00
C SER A 13 8.90 -9.09 25.18
N ASP A 14 7.74 -9.29 25.80
CA ASP A 14 7.13 -10.61 25.97
C ASP A 14 6.63 -11.19 24.63
N VAL A 15 6.14 -10.36 23.71
CA VAL A 15 5.75 -10.79 22.35
C VAL A 15 6.96 -11.32 21.59
N LEU A 16 8.09 -10.60 21.58
CA LEU A 16 9.32 -11.05 20.93
C LEU A 16 9.80 -12.39 21.50
N ARG A 17 9.87 -12.52 22.83
CA ARG A 17 10.35 -13.75 23.49
C ARG A 17 9.44 -14.95 23.22
N SER A 18 8.13 -14.73 23.29
CA SER A 18 7.13 -15.76 22.95
C SER A 18 7.26 -16.20 21.49
N PHE A 19 7.42 -15.25 20.57
CA PHE A 19 7.61 -15.55 19.15
C PHE A 19 8.88 -16.39 18.93
N LEU A 20 10.00 -16.01 19.51
CA LEU A 20 11.27 -16.73 19.35
C LEU A 20 11.24 -18.12 20.01
N ALA A 21 10.52 -18.30 21.12
CA ALA A 21 10.32 -19.61 21.75
C ALA A 21 9.53 -20.55 20.84
N ASN A 22 8.50 -20.04 20.14
CA ASN A 22 7.69 -20.79 19.17
C ASN A 22 8.41 -21.01 17.83
N ASN A 23 9.43 -20.21 17.51
CA ASN A 23 10.20 -20.28 16.26
C ASN A 23 11.72 -20.40 16.55
N PRO A 24 12.19 -21.52 17.16
CA PRO A 24 13.56 -21.66 17.65
C PRO A 24 14.64 -21.60 16.57
N LYS A 25 14.27 -21.87 15.30
CA LYS A 25 15.18 -21.82 14.16
C LYS A 25 15.51 -20.40 13.70
N VAL A 26 14.76 -19.38 14.14
CA VAL A 26 15.02 -17.98 13.78
C VAL A 26 16.37 -17.54 14.31
N GLU A 27 17.24 -17.08 13.40
CA GLU A 27 18.58 -16.53 13.67
C GLU A 27 18.73 -15.10 13.16
N PHE A 28 17.90 -14.69 12.22
CA PHE A 28 17.91 -13.37 11.61
C PHE A 28 16.55 -12.71 11.70
N ILE A 29 16.51 -11.41 12.00
CA ILE A 29 15.28 -10.61 12.05
C ILE A 29 15.44 -9.43 11.10
N ARG A 30 14.55 -9.31 10.14
CA ARG A 30 14.50 -8.21 9.17
C ARG A 30 13.69 -7.07 9.78
N PHE A 31 14.35 -5.97 10.12
CA PHE A 31 13.73 -4.73 10.51
C PHE A 31 13.35 -3.98 9.23
N GLN A 32 12.06 -3.82 8.97
CA GLN A 32 11.55 -3.25 7.73
C GLN A 32 10.81 -1.93 7.98
N TRP A 33 10.93 -1.03 7.03
CA TRP A 33 10.15 0.21 6.96
C TRP A 33 9.88 0.53 5.49
N VAL A 34 8.97 1.48 5.24
CA VAL A 34 8.66 1.92 3.88
C VAL A 34 8.95 3.41 3.77
N ASP A 35 9.73 3.78 2.77
CA ASP A 35 10.07 5.17 2.50
C ASP A 35 8.94 5.91 1.74
N TYR A 36 9.13 7.20 1.50
CA TYR A 36 8.15 8.02 0.79
C TYR A 36 8.00 7.66 -0.70
N SER A 37 8.98 6.99 -1.28
CA SER A 37 8.90 6.44 -2.64
C SER A 37 8.03 5.19 -2.74
N GLY A 38 7.69 4.56 -1.60
CA GLY A 38 6.91 3.33 -1.53
C GLY A 38 7.78 2.06 -1.51
N VAL A 39 9.10 2.21 -1.42
CA VAL A 39 10.05 1.08 -1.40
C VAL A 39 10.17 0.50 -0.01
N VAL A 40 10.09 -0.84 0.08
CA VAL A 40 10.36 -1.55 1.33
C VAL A 40 11.86 -1.59 1.58
N MET A 41 12.27 -0.94 2.64
CA MET A 41 13.66 -0.89 3.10
C MET A 41 13.88 -1.90 4.22
N VAL A 42 15.09 -2.44 4.33
CA VAL A 42 15.37 -3.50 5.31
C VAL A 42 16.79 -3.41 5.91
N ARG A 43 16.89 -3.69 7.19
CA ARG A 43 18.13 -4.06 7.86
C ARG A 43 17.97 -5.43 8.50
N VAL A 44 18.91 -6.33 8.22
CA VAL A 44 18.88 -7.69 8.77
C VAL A 44 19.79 -7.73 10.01
N LEU A 45 19.23 -8.10 11.14
CA LEU A 45 19.93 -8.20 12.42
C LEU A 45 20.01 -9.66 12.86
N THR A 46 21.09 -10.02 13.59
CA THR A 46 21.15 -11.32 14.25
C THR A 46 20.25 -11.35 15.47
N LYS A 47 19.67 -12.50 15.76
CA LYS A 47 18.84 -12.72 16.98
C LYS A 47 19.54 -12.25 18.25
N SER A 48 20.83 -12.58 18.40
CA SER A 48 21.61 -12.20 19.58
C SER A 48 21.72 -10.69 19.75
N PHE A 49 21.89 -9.95 18.64
CA PHE A 49 21.94 -8.49 18.69
C PHE A 49 20.59 -7.88 19.02
N VAL A 50 19.50 -8.39 18.44
CA VAL A 50 18.13 -7.94 18.77
C VAL A 50 17.82 -8.15 20.25
N LEU A 51 18.13 -9.33 20.79
CA LEU A 51 17.95 -9.59 22.22
C LEU A 51 18.81 -8.67 23.11
N SER A 52 20.02 -8.31 22.66
CA SER A 52 20.85 -7.35 23.38
C SER A 52 20.25 -5.93 23.38
N LEU A 53 19.64 -5.50 22.25
CA LEU A 53 18.93 -4.22 22.19
C LEU A 53 17.72 -4.22 23.12
N ASP A 54 16.90 -5.28 23.06
CA ASP A 54 15.73 -5.45 23.91
C ASP A 54 16.08 -5.39 25.42
N GLN A 55 17.08 -6.16 25.84
CA GLN A 55 17.56 -6.15 27.24
C GLN A 55 18.02 -4.78 27.73
N LYS A 56 18.62 -3.98 26.85
CA LYS A 56 19.15 -2.65 27.18
C LYS A 56 18.10 -1.54 27.00
N GLY A 57 16.91 -1.85 26.52
CA GLY A 57 15.91 -0.85 26.13
C GLY A 57 16.41 0.09 25.03
N GLN A 58 17.34 -0.39 24.17
CA GLN A 58 17.93 0.40 23.10
C GLN A 58 17.21 0.18 21.78
N LYS A 59 17.15 1.21 20.96
CA LYS A 59 16.62 1.19 19.61
C LYS A 59 17.74 1.07 18.57
N LEU A 60 17.39 0.68 17.37
CA LEU A 60 18.34 0.63 16.27
C LEU A 60 18.49 2.03 15.66
N SER A 61 19.67 2.62 15.80
CA SER A 61 19.98 3.93 15.20
C SER A 61 20.28 3.80 13.70
N THR A 62 19.88 4.80 12.93
CA THR A 62 20.12 4.92 11.50
C THR A 62 20.38 6.38 11.13
N PRO A 63 21.18 6.67 10.06
CA PRO A 63 21.34 8.05 9.60
C PRO A 63 20.00 8.70 9.23
N SER A 64 19.85 9.97 9.58
CA SER A 64 18.67 10.78 9.19
C SER A 64 18.91 11.45 7.83
N PRO A 65 17.83 11.65 7.01
CA PRO A 65 16.48 11.14 7.12
C PRO A 65 16.31 9.83 6.32
N ILE A 66 16.05 8.75 6.99
CA ILE A 66 15.89 7.43 6.37
C ILE A 66 14.61 7.29 5.50
N LEU A 67 13.60 8.15 5.75
CA LEU A 67 12.30 8.08 5.07
C LEU A 67 12.25 8.84 3.74
N THR A 68 13.11 9.85 3.56
CA THR A 68 13.01 10.83 2.46
C THR A 68 14.30 11.04 1.68
N ALA A 69 15.36 10.30 2.03
CA ALA A 69 16.69 10.52 1.47
C ALA A 69 16.84 10.09 0.00
N CYS A 70 15.97 9.23 -0.52
CA CYS A 70 16.15 8.65 -1.84
C CYS A 70 14.89 8.76 -2.71
N LEU A 71 15.09 8.89 -4.01
CA LEU A 71 14.09 8.64 -5.03
C LEU A 71 13.98 7.12 -5.33
N LEU A 72 12.95 6.74 -6.04
CA LEU A 72 12.64 5.36 -6.45
C LEU A 72 13.82 4.61 -7.06
N ASP A 73 14.67 5.28 -7.83
CA ASP A 73 15.86 4.70 -8.48
C ASP A 73 17.13 4.72 -7.61
N GLY A 74 17.00 5.06 -6.33
CA GLY A 74 18.12 5.16 -5.39
C GLY A 74 18.92 6.46 -5.47
N THR A 75 18.47 7.45 -6.27
CA THR A 75 19.11 8.77 -6.30
C THR A 75 18.95 9.47 -4.97
N LEU A 76 20.06 9.86 -4.37
CA LEU A 76 20.06 10.61 -3.12
C LEU A 76 19.55 12.05 -3.32
N LEU A 77 18.66 12.47 -2.43
CA LEU A 77 18.19 13.85 -2.30
C LEU A 77 19.09 14.59 -1.31
N ILE A 78 20.16 15.19 -1.81
CA ILE A 78 21.19 15.82 -0.96
C ILE A 78 20.61 16.93 -0.08
N GLU A 79 19.62 17.65 -0.56
CA GLU A 79 18.91 18.69 0.18
C GLU A 79 18.06 18.16 1.35
N GLU A 80 17.72 16.88 1.33
CA GLU A 80 17.01 16.21 2.43
C GLU A 80 17.99 15.65 3.48
N ILE A 81 19.27 15.44 3.11
CA ILE A 81 20.26 14.85 4.02
C ILE A 81 20.63 15.88 5.10
N GLN A 82 20.35 15.51 6.33
CA GLN A 82 20.69 16.31 7.51
C GLN A 82 21.65 15.53 8.42
N SER A 83 22.41 16.24 9.22
CA SER A 83 23.13 15.61 10.33
C SER A 83 22.11 15.16 11.37
N GLY A 84 22.26 13.93 11.86
CA GLY A 84 21.36 13.40 12.89
C GLY A 84 21.20 11.89 12.79
N ILE A 85 20.43 11.36 13.70
CA ILE A 85 20.17 9.93 13.82
C ILE A 85 18.68 9.74 14.06
N ASP A 86 18.04 8.97 13.17
CA ASP A 86 16.69 8.46 13.39
C ASP A 86 16.76 7.15 14.18
N GLN A 87 15.69 6.82 14.92
CA GLN A 87 15.58 5.60 15.71
C GLN A 87 14.49 4.68 15.14
N MET A 88 14.83 3.42 14.94
CA MET A 88 13.87 2.42 14.50
C MET A 88 13.26 1.70 15.70
N TRP A 89 11.94 1.73 15.77
CA TRP A 89 11.13 1.08 16.81
C TRP A 89 10.41 -0.12 16.19
N PRO A 90 10.87 -1.36 16.44
CA PRO A 90 10.16 -2.53 15.95
C PRO A 90 8.79 -2.65 16.63
N ASP A 91 7.74 -2.85 15.85
CA ASP A 91 6.44 -3.24 16.38
C ASP A 91 6.37 -4.77 16.43
N TRP A 92 6.65 -5.32 17.59
CA TRP A 92 6.68 -6.77 17.76
C TRP A 92 5.32 -7.44 17.52
N SER A 93 4.21 -6.71 17.55
CA SER A 93 2.90 -7.26 17.15
C SER A 93 2.83 -7.60 15.66
N SER A 94 3.69 -6.98 14.85
CA SER A 94 3.80 -7.23 13.41
C SER A 94 4.78 -8.35 13.02
N ILE A 95 5.49 -8.95 13.99
CA ILE A 95 6.53 -9.95 13.69
C ILE A 95 5.93 -11.20 13.04
N ARG A 96 6.53 -11.67 11.94
CA ARG A 96 6.09 -12.84 11.18
C ARG A 96 7.27 -13.73 10.81
N ILE A 97 7.03 -15.02 10.80
CA ILE A 97 8.01 -16.00 10.27
C ILE A 97 8.03 -15.94 8.74
N ASN A 98 9.20 -15.88 8.15
CA ASN A 98 9.37 -16.05 6.71
C ASN A 98 9.48 -17.54 6.40
N SER A 99 8.35 -18.24 6.18
CA SER A 99 8.33 -19.71 6.02
C SER A 99 9.19 -20.20 4.85
N TYR A 100 9.38 -19.38 3.82
CA TYR A 100 10.30 -19.62 2.71
C TYR A 100 11.79 -19.49 3.12
N HIS A 101 12.10 -18.89 4.26
CA HIS A 101 13.41 -18.83 4.91
C HIS A 101 13.24 -19.01 6.43
N PRO A 102 13.05 -20.26 6.92
CA PRO A 102 12.58 -20.54 8.29
C PRO A 102 13.56 -20.14 9.39
N ASN A 103 14.78 -19.72 9.07
CA ASN A 103 15.71 -19.09 9.99
C ASN A 103 15.59 -17.56 10.05
N THR A 104 14.61 -16.97 9.35
CA THR A 104 14.38 -15.52 9.33
C THR A 104 12.96 -15.17 9.73
N ALA A 105 12.82 -14.01 10.38
CA ALA A 105 11.54 -13.35 10.64
C ALA A 105 11.59 -11.91 10.13
N SER A 106 10.43 -11.31 9.88
CA SER A 106 10.31 -9.89 9.51
C SER A 106 9.45 -9.16 10.54
N VAL A 107 9.81 -7.93 10.84
CA VAL A 107 9.06 -7.02 11.72
C VAL A 107 9.02 -5.63 11.09
N MET A 108 7.84 -4.99 11.11
CA MET A 108 7.70 -3.61 10.66
C MET A 108 8.09 -2.64 11.77
N CYS A 109 8.76 -1.56 11.39
CA CYS A 109 9.26 -0.56 12.33
C CYS A 109 8.55 0.78 12.15
N PHE A 110 8.31 1.47 13.27
CA PHE A 110 8.14 2.91 13.28
C PHE A 110 9.51 3.58 13.19
N VAL A 111 9.55 4.75 12.58
CA VAL A 111 10.77 5.58 12.52
C VAL A 111 10.55 6.82 13.35
N GLU A 112 11.30 6.94 14.43
CA GLU A 112 11.37 8.12 15.28
C GLU A 112 12.46 9.04 14.74
N GLU A 113 12.11 10.28 14.48
CA GLU A 113 13.06 11.27 13.98
C GLU A 113 13.95 11.80 15.10
N GLY A 114 15.23 11.93 14.82
CA GLY A 114 16.19 12.54 15.75
C GLY A 114 15.94 14.04 15.94
N GLU A 115 16.31 14.58 17.11
CA GLU A 115 16.23 16.01 17.46
C GLU A 115 14.84 16.64 17.29
N GLN A 116 13.82 16.02 17.88
CA GLN A 116 12.45 16.51 17.80
C GLN A 116 12.00 17.23 19.09
N GLU A 117 11.16 18.24 18.91
CA GLU A 117 10.35 18.79 19.97
C GLU A 117 9.43 17.73 20.57
N GLU A 118 9.13 17.87 21.85
CA GLU A 118 8.22 16.94 22.54
C GLU A 118 6.90 16.78 21.78
N GLY A 119 6.51 15.53 21.53
CA GLY A 119 5.30 15.17 20.79
C GLY A 119 5.44 15.10 19.26
N LYS A 120 6.61 15.35 18.68
CA LYS A 120 6.86 15.32 17.23
C LYS A 120 7.68 14.13 16.71
N ALA A 121 8.05 13.22 17.60
CA ALA A 121 9.01 12.15 17.32
C ALA A 121 8.69 11.24 16.11
N PHE A 122 7.41 11.02 15.78
CA PHE A 122 6.99 10.15 14.67
C PHE A 122 6.20 10.88 13.58
N ARG A 123 6.30 12.20 13.54
CA ARG A 123 5.43 13.04 12.72
C ARG A 123 5.49 12.73 11.23
N ARG A 124 6.67 12.39 10.70
CA ARG A 124 6.88 12.04 9.29
C ARG A 124 6.85 10.54 9.00
N CYS A 125 6.72 9.68 10.00
CA CYS A 125 6.66 8.24 9.80
C CYS A 125 5.32 7.83 9.17
N PRO A 126 5.28 7.30 7.92
CA PRO A 126 4.04 6.91 7.26
C PRO A 126 3.21 5.91 8.07
N ARG A 127 3.88 4.92 8.66
CA ARG A 127 3.25 3.88 9.47
C ARG A 127 2.61 4.46 10.74
N SER A 128 3.27 5.42 11.40
CA SER A 128 2.70 6.12 12.56
C SER A 128 1.48 6.95 12.17
N ARG A 129 1.55 7.68 11.05
CA ARG A 129 0.43 8.50 10.58
C ARG A 129 -0.83 7.68 10.28
N LEU A 130 -0.68 6.47 9.73
CA LEU A 130 -1.82 5.56 9.56
C LEU A 130 -2.36 5.07 10.90
N SER A 131 -1.50 4.74 11.85
CA SER A 131 -1.90 4.38 13.20
C SER A 131 -2.70 5.50 13.87
N ASP A 132 -2.18 6.73 13.81
CA ASP A 132 -2.81 7.91 14.43
C ASP A 132 -4.22 8.15 13.86
N ILE A 133 -4.38 8.18 12.53
CA ILE A 133 -5.70 8.43 11.93
C ILE A 133 -6.71 7.31 12.23
N THR A 134 -6.23 6.06 12.35
CA THR A 134 -7.07 4.94 12.74
C THR A 134 -7.55 5.08 14.19
N GLN A 135 -6.68 5.54 15.09
CA GLN A 135 -7.06 5.83 16.48
C GLN A 135 -8.03 7.01 16.57
N ILE A 136 -7.82 8.08 15.78
CA ILE A 136 -8.73 9.22 15.68
C ILE A 136 -10.11 8.76 15.18
N ALA A 137 -10.18 7.91 14.18
CA ALA A 137 -11.44 7.33 13.69
C ALA A 137 -12.22 6.65 14.82
N LYS A 138 -11.53 5.86 15.66
CA LYS A 138 -12.16 5.19 16.80
C LYS A 138 -12.53 6.16 17.92
N ALA A 139 -11.58 7.00 18.35
CA ALA A 139 -11.76 7.85 19.52
C ALA A 139 -12.80 8.97 19.32
N ASN A 140 -12.80 9.61 18.15
CA ASN A 140 -13.63 10.79 17.88
C ASN A 140 -14.96 10.45 17.21
N HIS A 141 -15.02 9.33 16.48
CA HIS A 141 -16.17 8.99 15.63
C HIS A 141 -16.80 7.64 15.98
N ASP A 142 -16.19 6.87 16.88
CA ASP A 142 -16.53 5.46 17.16
C ASP A 142 -16.56 4.58 15.88
N ILE A 143 -15.71 4.93 14.91
CA ILE A 143 -15.59 4.19 13.65
C ILE A 143 -14.47 3.15 13.78
N ASP A 144 -14.84 1.86 13.70
CA ASP A 144 -13.91 0.78 13.44
C ASP A 144 -13.73 0.61 11.94
N LEU A 145 -12.46 0.52 11.51
CA LEU A 145 -12.08 0.38 10.12
C LEU A 145 -11.51 -1.02 9.85
N LEU A 146 -11.92 -1.61 8.74
CA LEU A 146 -11.30 -2.83 8.21
C LEU A 146 -10.89 -2.61 6.75
N VAL A 147 -9.73 -3.15 6.39
CA VAL A 147 -9.18 -3.09 5.04
C VAL A 147 -8.85 -4.50 4.57
N GLY A 148 -9.44 -4.92 3.45
CA GLY A 148 -9.06 -6.11 2.69
C GLY A 148 -8.20 -5.70 1.50
N MET A 149 -7.28 -6.57 1.09
CA MET A 149 -6.39 -6.33 -0.05
C MET A 149 -6.57 -7.41 -1.11
N GLU A 150 -6.59 -6.99 -2.37
CA GLU A 150 -6.44 -7.85 -3.54
C GLU A 150 -5.02 -7.64 -4.09
N LEU A 151 -4.28 -8.74 -4.19
CA LEU A 151 -2.88 -8.78 -4.59
C LEU A 151 -2.82 -9.37 -6.00
N GLU A 152 -2.81 -8.53 -7.02
CA GLU A 152 -2.60 -8.97 -8.39
C GLU A 152 -1.10 -8.95 -8.71
N PHE A 153 -0.62 -9.96 -9.43
CA PHE A 153 0.79 -10.06 -9.82
C PHE A 153 1.00 -10.93 -11.06
N PHE A 154 2.08 -10.63 -11.78
CA PHE A 154 2.59 -11.51 -12.82
C PHE A 154 3.69 -12.41 -12.28
N VAL A 155 3.63 -13.69 -12.64
CA VAL A 155 4.77 -14.61 -12.58
C VAL A 155 5.54 -14.51 -13.90
N ILE A 156 6.86 -14.31 -13.80
CA ILE A 156 7.74 -13.96 -14.92
C ILE A 156 8.83 -15.03 -15.06
N GLU A 157 9.04 -15.46 -16.28
CA GLU A 157 10.22 -16.24 -16.69
C GLU A 157 11.16 -15.38 -17.54
N GLU A 158 12.43 -15.72 -17.54
CA GLU A 158 13.42 -15.10 -18.40
C GLU A 158 13.83 -16.06 -19.51
N LEU A 159 13.51 -15.71 -20.76
CA LEU A 159 13.88 -16.49 -21.92
C LEU A 159 14.80 -15.68 -22.84
N ASN A 160 16.02 -16.20 -23.06
CA ASN A 160 17.03 -15.53 -23.90
C ASN A 160 17.32 -14.08 -23.50
N GLY A 161 17.35 -13.80 -22.18
CA GLY A 161 17.57 -12.47 -21.64
C GLY A 161 16.37 -11.50 -21.76
N VAL A 162 15.18 -12.03 -22.07
CA VAL A 162 13.95 -11.25 -22.15
C VAL A 162 12.97 -11.71 -21.06
N SER A 163 12.56 -10.79 -20.20
CA SER A 163 11.52 -11.02 -19.20
C SER A 163 10.14 -11.08 -19.87
N GLN A 164 9.39 -12.14 -19.62
CA GLN A 164 8.03 -12.31 -20.12
C GLN A 164 7.14 -13.03 -19.11
N PRO A 165 5.82 -12.85 -19.15
CA PRO A 165 4.91 -13.63 -18.32
C PRO A 165 5.03 -15.12 -18.63
N VAL A 166 4.94 -15.97 -17.61
CA VAL A 166 4.88 -17.42 -17.82
C VAL A 166 3.63 -17.77 -18.65
N LYS A 167 3.74 -18.77 -19.53
CA LYS A 167 2.64 -19.16 -20.41
C LYS A 167 1.60 -19.98 -19.67
N THR A 168 0.42 -19.41 -19.52
CA THR A 168 -0.79 -20.06 -19.00
C THR A 168 -1.98 -19.74 -19.90
N VAL A 169 -3.13 -20.38 -19.68
CA VAL A 169 -4.37 -20.02 -20.39
C VAL A 169 -4.90 -18.69 -19.86
N PRO A 170 -5.00 -17.64 -20.69
CA PRO A 170 -5.44 -16.32 -20.24
C PRO A 170 -6.98 -16.26 -20.13
N ASN A 171 -7.52 -16.71 -19.02
CA ASN A 171 -8.97 -16.69 -18.78
C ASN A 171 -9.27 -16.61 -17.29
N VAL A 172 -9.96 -15.54 -16.91
CA VAL A 172 -10.38 -15.29 -15.52
C VAL A 172 -11.30 -16.41 -15.04
N TYR A 173 -11.04 -16.95 -13.87
CA TYR A 173 -11.79 -18.01 -13.17
C TYR A 173 -11.90 -19.34 -13.93
N SER A 174 -11.22 -19.52 -15.05
CA SER A 174 -11.27 -20.78 -15.78
C SER A 174 -10.46 -21.87 -15.07
N ALA A 175 -11.08 -23.03 -14.86
CA ALA A 175 -10.35 -24.23 -14.41
C ALA A 175 -9.19 -24.61 -15.34
N SER A 176 -9.26 -24.24 -16.63
CA SER A 176 -8.19 -24.45 -17.59
C SER A 176 -6.95 -23.63 -17.26
N SER A 177 -7.14 -22.43 -16.72
CA SER A 177 -6.04 -21.54 -16.29
C SER A 177 -5.28 -22.08 -15.08
N LEU A 178 -5.89 -22.96 -14.30
CA LEU A 178 -5.27 -23.62 -13.15
C LEU A 178 -4.59 -24.96 -13.50
N ARG A 179 -4.71 -25.45 -14.74
CA ARG A 179 -4.05 -26.69 -15.18
C ARG A 179 -2.70 -26.39 -15.79
N ASN A 180 -1.77 -25.87 -14.97
CA ASN A 180 -0.43 -25.54 -15.40
C ASN A 180 0.60 -25.87 -14.30
N LYS A 181 1.88 -25.93 -14.66
CA LYS A 181 2.98 -26.31 -13.75
C LYS A 181 3.31 -25.27 -12.67
N TYR A 182 2.73 -24.07 -12.73
CA TYR A 182 3.02 -22.99 -11.80
C TYR A 182 2.04 -22.94 -10.63
N ILE A 183 0.90 -23.65 -10.69
CA ILE A 183 -0.09 -23.67 -9.60
C ILE A 183 0.49 -24.12 -8.26
N PRO A 184 1.34 -25.17 -8.17
CA PRO A 184 1.95 -25.54 -6.90
C PRO A 184 2.76 -24.40 -6.25
N ILE A 185 3.34 -23.49 -7.05
CA ILE A 185 4.06 -22.32 -6.54
C ILE A 185 3.07 -21.32 -5.92
N ILE A 186 1.90 -21.11 -6.56
CA ILE A 186 0.85 -20.23 -6.02
C ILE A 186 0.28 -20.81 -4.72
N GLU A 187 0.08 -22.13 -4.67
CA GLU A 187 -0.37 -22.83 -3.46
C GLU A 187 0.67 -22.70 -2.33
N GLU A 188 1.96 -22.86 -2.62
CA GLU A 188 3.07 -22.65 -1.68
C GLU A 188 3.08 -21.20 -1.13
N ILE A 189 2.82 -20.20 -2.00
CA ILE A 189 2.69 -18.79 -1.58
C ILE A 189 1.54 -18.62 -0.59
N VAL A 190 0.37 -19.21 -0.89
CA VAL A 190 -0.81 -19.15 -0.01
C VAL A 190 -0.54 -19.83 1.33
N GLU A 191 0.11 -21.01 1.32
CA GLU A 191 0.52 -21.70 2.54
C GLU A 191 1.49 -20.85 3.38
N ALA A 192 2.44 -20.17 2.73
CA ALA A 192 3.38 -19.27 3.40
C ALA A 192 2.67 -18.10 4.09
N PHE A 193 1.63 -17.52 3.46
CA PHE A 193 0.79 -16.49 4.09
C PHE A 193 0.06 -17.02 5.32
N GLN A 194 -0.53 -18.22 5.21
CA GLN A 194 -1.24 -18.84 6.32
C GLN A 194 -0.31 -19.16 7.50
N HIS A 195 0.89 -19.67 7.24
CA HIS A 195 1.92 -19.88 8.26
C HIS A 195 2.36 -18.59 8.97
N ALA A 196 2.32 -17.47 8.26
CA ALA A 196 2.58 -16.14 8.82
C ALA A 196 1.37 -15.50 9.51
N GLY A 197 0.25 -16.23 9.63
CA GLY A 197 -0.99 -15.77 10.27
C GLY A 197 -1.83 -14.84 9.38
N ILE A 198 -1.57 -14.78 8.08
CA ILE A 198 -2.36 -14.01 7.12
C ILE A 198 -3.38 -14.96 6.48
N LYS A 199 -4.66 -14.71 6.73
CA LYS A 199 -5.75 -15.53 6.19
C LYS A 199 -6.03 -15.15 4.74
N VAL A 200 -6.00 -16.11 3.84
CA VAL A 200 -6.35 -15.98 2.43
C VAL A 200 -7.80 -16.42 2.24
N ARG A 201 -8.56 -15.66 1.48
CA ARG A 201 -9.95 -16.00 1.10
C ARG A 201 -9.98 -16.87 -0.13
N GLN A 202 -9.27 -16.44 -1.17
CA GLN A 202 -9.23 -17.11 -2.46
C GLN A 202 -7.99 -16.69 -3.24
N PHE A 203 -7.67 -17.48 -4.25
CA PHE A 203 -6.79 -17.08 -5.34
C PHE A 203 -7.36 -17.60 -6.66
N HIS A 204 -7.03 -16.94 -7.76
CA HIS A 204 -7.44 -17.32 -9.10
C HIS A 204 -6.47 -16.75 -10.14
N SER A 205 -6.60 -17.24 -11.37
CA SER A 205 -5.97 -16.61 -12.53
C SER A 205 -6.73 -15.36 -12.92
N GLU A 206 -6.00 -14.31 -13.28
CA GLU A 206 -6.53 -13.12 -13.90
C GLU A 206 -6.61 -13.22 -15.44
N GLY A 207 -7.06 -12.15 -16.08
CA GLY A 207 -7.38 -12.13 -17.51
C GLY A 207 -6.20 -12.33 -18.47
N ASP A 208 -4.96 -12.37 -17.96
CA ASP A 208 -3.77 -12.51 -18.78
C ASP A 208 -2.91 -13.72 -18.39
N SER A 209 -2.05 -14.15 -19.33
CA SER A 209 -1.13 -15.28 -19.12
C SER A 209 -0.15 -14.96 -18.00
N GLY A 210 -0.04 -15.86 -17.03
CA GLY A 210 0.86 -15.70 -15.88
C GLY A 210 0.42 -14.68 -14.84
N CYS A 211 -0.79 -14.13 -14.97
CA CYS A 211 -1.38 -13.18 -14.03
C CYS A 211 -2.28 -13.90 -13.02
N TYR A 212 -2.09 -13.63 -11.74
CA TYR A 212 -2.84 -14.20 -10.63
C TYR A 212 -3.29 -13.11 -9.67
N GLU A 213 -4.38 -13.38 -8.94
CA GLU A 213 -4.87 -12.60 -7.83
C GLU A 213 -4.99 -13.45 -6.58
N ILE A 214 -4.58 -12.90 -5.44
CA ILE A 214 -4.79 -13.47 -4.10
C ILE A 214 -5.52 -12.43 -3.25
N SER A 215 -6.69 -12.77 -2.71
CA SER A 215 -7.47 -11.91 -1.81
C SER A 215 -7.31 -12.35 -0.37
N THR A 216 -7.04 -11.39 0.53
CA THR A 216 -6.87 -11.65 1.98
C THR A 216 -8.15 -11.35 2.79
N GLU A 217 -8.26 -11.93 4.00
CA GLU A 217 -9.25 -11.48 4.97
C GLU A 217 -8.96 -10.03 5.40
N PRO A 218 -10.03 -9.22 5.64
CA PRO A 218 -9.83 -7.84 6.07
C PRO A 218 -9.27 -7.77 7.48
N LEU A 219 -8.36 -6.82 7.68
CA LEU A 219 -7.68 -6.51 8.94
C LEU A 219 -7.85 -5.02 9.28
N PRO A 220 -7.58 -4.59 10.52
CA PRO A 220 -7.42 -3.17 10.82
C PRO A 220 -6.38 -2.52 9.89
N PRO A 221 -6.50 -1.22 9.55
CA PRO A 221 -5.72 -0.61 8.48
C PRO A 221 -4.21 -0.81 8.58
N LEU A 222 -3.62 -0.62 9.77
CA LEU A 222 -2.18 -0.79 9.98
C LEU A 222 -1.73 -2.24 9.74
N GLN A 223 -2.48 -3.19 10.31
CA GLN A 223 -2.18 -4.61 10.15
C GLN A 223 -2.37 -5.08 8.70
N SER A 224 -3.34 -4.52 7.98
CA SER A 224 -3.58 -4.82 6.58
C SER A 224 -2.44 -4.32 5.70
N ALA A 225 -1.94 -3.10 5.93
CA ALA A 225 -0.78 -2.55 5.23
C ALA A 225 0.49 -3.38 5.50
N ASP A 226 0.76 -3.74 6.75
CA ASP A 226 1.88 -4.60 7.14
C ASP A 226 1.79 -5.97 6.45
N ALA A 227 0.60 -6.57 6.42
CA ALA A 227 0.35 -7.86 5.77
C ALA A 227 0.60 -7.77 4.25
N MET A 228 0.18 -6.69 3.61
CA MET A 228 0.39 -6.49 2.17
C MET A 228 1.87 -6.48 1.80
N TYR A 229 2.71 -5.74 2.52
CA TYR A 229 4.16 -5.72 2.28
C TYR A 229 4.79 -7.10 2.52
N PHE A 230 4.39 -7.79 3.58
CA PHE A 230 4.84 -9.15 3.83
C PHE A 230 4.45 -10.11 2.69
N CYS A 231 3.22 -9.99 2.17
CA CYS A 231 2.74 -10.79 1.04
C CYS A 231 3.55 -10.53 -0.23
N HIS A 232 3.79 -9.26 -0.59
CA HIS A 232 4.58 -8.89 -1.76
C HIS A 232 5.99 -9.50 -1.71
N GLU A 233 6.68 -9.38 -0.58
CA GLU A 233 8.02 -9.95 -0.41
C GLU A 233 8.00 -11.48 -0.43
N THR A 234 6.97 -12.11 0.13
CA THR A 234 6.81 -13.57 0.12
C THR A 234 6.59 -14.10 -1.30
N ILE A 235 5.70 -13.46 -2.08
CA ILE A 235 5.46 -13.83 -3.50
C ILE A 235 6.76 -13.79 -4.29
N ARG A 236 7.53 -12.69 -4.17
CA ARG A 236 8.81 -12.55 -4.87
C ARG A 236 9.85 -13.58 -4.45
N ALA A 237 9.95 -13.81 -3.13
CA ALA A 237 10.93 -14.74 -2.59
C ALA A 237 10.66 -16.19 -3.01
N ILE A 238 9.40 -16.64 -2.96
CA ILE A 238 9.03 -18.00 -3.39
C ILE A 238 9.21 -18.15 -4.88
N CYS A 239 8.78 -17.20 -5.71
CA CYS A 239 9.03 -17.25 -7.15
C CYS A 239 10.53 -17.34 -7.45
N ALA A 240 11.37 -16.58 -6.74
CA ALA A 240 12.82 -16.61 -6.92
C ALA A 240 13.44 -17.98 -6.56
N GLN A 241 12.94 -18.69 -5.55
CA GLN A 241 13.37 -20.04 -5.20
C GLN A 241 13.08 -21.07 -6.32
N HIS A 242 12.04 -20.81 -7.12
CA HIS A 242 11.69 -21.64 -8.28
C HIS A 242 12.34 -21.15 -9.59
N GLY A 243 13.31 -20.22 -9.52
CA GLY A 243 14.00 -19.69 -10.71
C GLY A 243 13.11 -18.77 -11.56
N LEU A 244 12.05 -18.21 -10.96
CA LEU A 244 11.11 -17.29 -11.56
C LEU A 244 11.23 -15.90 -10.89
N ARG A 245 10.53 -14.92 -11.44
CA ARG A 245 10.32 -13.62 -10.80
C ARG A 245 8.83 -13.36 -10.65
N ALA A 246 8.47 -12.45 -9.75
CA ALA A 246 7.12 -11.92 -9.69
C ALA A 246 7.16 -10.39 -9.64
N THR A 247 6.15 -9.75 -10.19
CA THR A 247 5.99 -8.29 -10.11
C THR A 247 4.54 -7.90 -9.91
N MET A 248 4.33 -6.90 -9.07
CA MET A 248 3.08 -6.19 -8.86
C MET A 248 3.10 -4.81 -9.55
N PHE A 249 4.13 -4.50 -10.34
CA PHE A 249 4.24 -3.24 -11.06
C PHE A 249 3.03 -3.03 -11.99
N PRO A 250 2.37 -1.85 -11.99
CA PRO A 250 1.06 -1.67 -12.62
C PRO A 250 1.03 -1.93 -14.13
N LYS A 251 2.12 -1.71 -14.86
CA LYS A 251 2.22 -1.95 -16.31
C LYS A 251 3.56 -2.58 -16.68
N PRO A 252 3.81 -3.85 -16.30
CA PRO A 252 5.11 -4.47 -16.51
C PRO A 252 5.42 -4.74 -17.99
N PHE A 253 4.38 -4.99 -18.80
CA PHE A 253 4.51 -5.35 -20.21
C PHE A 253 3.63 -4.48 -21.10
N GLU A 254 4.14 -4.10 -22.27
CA GLU A 254 3.42 -3.21 -23.19
C GLU A 254 2.12 -3.84 -23.73
N LYS A 255 2.19 -5.11 -24.11
CA LYS A 255 1.09 -5.85 -24.78
C LYS A 255 0.17 -6.62 -23.82
N HIS A 256 0.52 -6.69 -22.55
CA HIS A 256 -0.24 -7.43 -21.54
C HIS A 256 -1.13 -6.53 -20.70
N SER A 257 -2.02 -7.15 -19.94
CA SER A 257 -2.90 -6.47 -19.01
C SER A 257 -2.13 -5.65 -17.97
N ILE A 258 -2.87 -4.89 -17.24
CA ILE A 258 -2.41 -4.12 -16.08
C ILE A 258 -2.64 -4.91 -14.82
N VAL A 259 -1.90 -4.60 -13.78
CA VAL A 259 -2.03 -5.19 -12.43
C VAL A 259 -2.59 -4.14 -11.49
N GLY A 260 -3.56 -4.53 -10.68
CA GLY A 260 -4.15 -3.70 -9.63
C GLY A 260 -3.66 -4.06 -8.24
N SER A 261 -4.04 -3.23 -7.30
CA SER A 261 -3.96 -3.51 -5.88
C SER A 261 -5.17 -2.86 -5.22
N HIS A 262 -6.33 -3.51 -5.35
CA HIS A 262 -7.58 -2.90 -4.91
C HIS A 262 -7.67 -2.91 -3.38
N TYR A 263 -8.21 -1.82 -2.81
CA TYR A 263 -8.43 -1.69 -1.38
C TYR A 263 -9.92 -1.81 -1.08
N HIS A 264 -10.29 -2.81 -0.28
CA HIS A 264 -11.63 -2.97 0.26
C HIS A 264 -11.70 -2.32 1.63
N ILE A 265 -12.35 -1.16 1.73
CA ILE A 265 -12.46 -0.41 2.97
C ILE A 265 -13.86 -0.56 3.55
N SER A 266 -13.94 -0.88 4.84
CA SER A 266 -15.21 -0.97 5.58
C SER A 266 -15.16 -0.08 6.81
N ILE A 267 -16.30 0.55 7.10
CA ILE A 267 -16.54 1.30 8.36
C ILE A 267 -17.68 0.68 9.16
N SER A 268 -17.60 0.73 10.49
CA SER A 268 -18.64 0.19 11.37
C SER A 268 -19.89 1.07 11.42
N GLN A 269 -19.76 2.40 11.37
CA GLN A 269 -20.83 3.38 11.48
C GLN A 269 -21.50 3.66 10.12
N LYS A 270 -22.53 2.88 9.81
CA LYS A 270 -23.18 2.90 8.48
C LYS A 270 -23.95 4.17 8.20
N GLU A 271 -24.44 4.84 9.22
CA GLU A 271 -25.11 6.13 9.12
C GLU A 271 -24.19 7.26 8.64
N ARG A 272 -22.89 7.06 8.71
CA ARG A 272 -21.86 8.01 8.23
C ARG A 272 -21.31 7.64 6.86
N GLU A 273 -21.83 6.57 6.23
CA GLU A 273 -21.26 6.02 4.99
C GLU A 273 -21.31 7.00 3.81
N ASP A 274 -22.39 7.77 3.69
CA ASP A 274 -22.55 8.71 2.58
C ASP A 274 -21.61 9.90 2.71
N SER A 275 -21.43 10.45 3.93
CA SER A 275 -20.44 11.51 4.16
C SER A 275 -19.01 11.02 3.96
N PHE A 276 -18.68 9.81 4.43
CA PHE A 276 -17.36 9.22 4.23
C PHE A 276 -17.06 9.03 2.74
N LEU A 277 -18.00 8.47 1.97
CA LEU A 277 -17.89 8.32 0.52
C LEU A 277 -17.78 9.67 -0.20
N ALA A 278 -18.57 10.66 0.22
CA ALA A 278 -18.51 12.02 -0.33
C ALA A 278 -17.12 12.67 -0.13
N GLY A 279 -16.46 12.37 0.98
CA GLY A 279 -15.09 12.82 1.26
C GLY A 279 -14.08 12.20 0.32
N MET A 280 -14.12 10.87 0.16
CA MET A 280 -13.25 10.16 -0.78
C MET A 280 -13.42 10.69 -2.21
N LEU A 281 -14.65 10.91 -2.66
CA LEU A 281 -14.94 11.42 -4.01
C LEU A 281 -14.47 12.87 -4.19
N ALA A 282 -14.65 13.73 -3.20
CA ALA A 282 -14.26 15.13 -3.28
C ALA A 282 -12.74 15.35 -3.39
N SER A 283 -11.95 14.54 -2.68
CA SER A 283 -10.49 14.60 -2.74
C SER A 283 -9.88 13.57 -3.71
N TRP A 284 -10.69 12.88 -4.51
CA TRP A 284 -10.23 11.77 -5.35
C TRP A 284 -9.02 12.11 -6.20
N ARG A 285 -9.03 13.28 -6.85
CA ARG A 285 -7.92 13.74 -7.68
C ARG A 285 -6.61 13.89 -6.89
N ALA A 286 -6.70 14.45 -5.67
CA ALA A 286 -5.58 14.58 -4.74
C ALA A 286 -5.11 13.22 -4.22
N LEU A 287 -6.06 12.35 -3.84
CA LEU A 287 -5.80 10.99 -3.39
C LEU A 287 -5.06 10.15 -4.44
N THR A 288 -5.30 10.41 -5.74
CA THR A 288 -4.60 9.72 -6.84
C THR A 288 -3.07 9.85 -6.71
N ALA A 289 -2.55 10.97 -6.22
CA ALA A 289 -1.12 11.14 -6.00
C ALA A 289 -0.54 10.11 -5.00
N PHE A 290 -1.32 9.64 -4.03
CA PHE A 290 -0.89 8.66 -3.03
C PHE A 290 -1.08 7.22 -3.48
N TYR A 291 -2.15 6.88 -4.17
CA TYR A 291 -2.46 5.50 -4.52
C TYR A 291 -2.07 5.09 -5.96
N GLN A 292 -1.67 6.06 -6.79
CA GLN A 292 -1.07 5.88 -8.12
C GLN A 292 0.20 6.75 -8.26
N PRO A 293 1.19 6.53 -7.42
CA PRO A 293 2.31 7.46 -7.26
C PRO A 293 3.43 7.28 -8.27
N ASN A 294 3.28 6.37 -9.24
CA ASN A 294 4.30 6.09 -10.24
C ASN A 294 3.95 6.73 -11.59
N TYR A 295 4.95 7.10 -12.38
CA TYR A 295 4.76 7.64 -13.72
C TYR A 295 3.92 6.73 -14.61
N ASP A 296 4.09 5.40 -14.51
CA ASP A 296 3.37 4.42 -15.32
C ASP A 296 2.02 3.99 -14.70
N SER A 297 1.67 4.42 -13.48
CA SER A 297 0.39 4.12 -12.82
C SER A 297 -0.82 4.56 -13.65
N ASN A 298 -0.73 5.72 -14.31
CA ASN A 298 -1.82 6.26 -15.13
C ASN A 298 -2.13 5.41 -16.36
N SER A 299 -1.19 4.58 -16.83
CA SER A 299 -1.44 3.65 -17.94
C SER A 299 -2.42 2.54 -17.55
N ARG A 300 -2.69 2.37 -16.26
CA ARG A 300 -3.60 1.40 -15.68
C ARG A 300 -5.05 1.86 -15.72
N LEU A 301 -5.32 3.11 -15.42
CA LEU A 301 -6.65 3.70 -15.54
C LEU A 301 -6.79 4.42 -16.87
N ARG A 302 -8.03 4.70 -17.25
CA ARG A 302 -8.32 5.51 -18.44
C ARG A 302 -8.15 6.99 -18.09
N PRO A 303 -7.05 7.65 -18.49
CA PRO A 303 -6.81 9.04 -18.13
C PRO A 303 -7.95 9.95 -18.61
N GLY A 304 -8.42 10.84 -17.75
CA GLY A 304 -9.52 11.75 -18.05
C GLY A 304 -10.92 11.15 -18.01
N GLU A 305 -11.07 9.87 -17.60
CA GLU A 305 -12.37 9.26 -17.33
C GLU A 305 -13.06 9.93 -16.14
N ARG A 306 -14.41 9.90 -16.12
CA ARG A 306 -15.20 10.48 -15.03
C ARG A 306 -14.97 9.73 -13.72
N ILE A 307 -14.79 10.48 -12.63
CA ILE A 307 -14.73 9.94 -11.28
C ILE A 307 -16.14 9.62 -10.81
N THR A 308 -16.43 8.37 -10.53
CA THR A 308 -17.78 7.89 -10.18
C THR A 308 -17.74 6.88 -9.05
N TRP A 309 -18.89 6.67 -8.42
CA TRP A 309 -19.14 5.51 -7.58
C TRP A 309 -20.37 4.75 -8.07
N GLY A 310 -20.44 3.45 -7.78
CA GLY A 310 -21.59 2.65 -8.17
C GLY A 310 -21.73 1.37 -7.36
N VAL A 311 -22.99 0.99 -7.07
CA VAL A 311 -23.30 -0.28 -6.40
C VAL A 311 -23.01 -1.43 -7.38
N GLU A 312 -22.13 -2.35 -6.97
CA GLU A 312 -21.66 -3.50 -7.74
C GLU A 312 -21.15 -3.16 -9.16
N ASN A 313 -20.76 -1.91 -9.38
CA ASN A 313 -20.27 -1.44 -10.67
C ASN A 313 -18.72 -1.48 -10.73
N LYS A 314 -18.17 -2.53 -11.36
CA LYS A 314 -16.73 -2.71 -11.56
C LYS A 314 -16.07 -1.69 -12.50
N THR A 315 -16.85 -0.81 -13.15
CA THR A 315 -16.32 0.24 -14.03
C THR A 315 -16.28 1.60 -13.34
N ALA A 316 -16.86 1.73 -12.14
CA ALA A 316 -16.76 2.94 -11.33
C ALA A 316 -15.41 3.04 -10.62
N SER A 317 -14.98 4.25 -10.28
CA SER A 317 -13.76 4.51 -9.50
C SER A 317 -13.85 3.90 -8.11
N ILE A 318 -15.04 3.99 -7.49
CA ILE A 318 -15.39 3.36 -6.22
C ILE A 318 -16.59 2.45 -6.42
N ARG A 319 -16.40 1.16 -6.22
CA ARG A 319 -17.50 0.18 -6.22
C ARG A 319 -18.03 0.01 -4.80
N LYS A 320 -19.28 0.34 -4.55
CA LYS A 320 -19.95 0.04 -3.29
C LYS A 320 -20.40 -1.42 -3.30
N ILE A 321 -19.82 -2.25 -2.47
CA ILE A 321 -20.16 -3.68 -2.36
C ILE A 321 -21.44 -3.86 -1.53
N ARG A 322 -21.52 -3.15 -0.40
CA ARG A 322 -22.65 -3.14 0.54
C ARG A 322 -22.56 -1.89 1.42
N SER A 323 -23.54 -1.73 2.31
CA SER A 323 -23.52 -0.64 3.28
C SER A 323 -22.23 -0.62 4.10
N GLY A 324 -21.55 0.52 4.11
CA GLY A 324 -20.29 0.75 4.81
C GLY A 324 -19.09 -0.03 4.26
N HIS A 325 -19.16 -0.54 3.00
CA HIS A 325 -18.07 -1.28 2.39
C HIS A 325 -17.89 -0.92 0.93
N TRP A 326 -16.68 -0.47 0.56
CA TRP A 326 -16.29 -0.05 -0.78
C TRP A 326 -15.01 -0.72 -1.24
N GLU A 327 -14.93 -0.99 -2.53
CA GLU A 327 -13.71 -1.34 -3.25
C GLU A 327 -13.21 -0.09 -4.00
N LEU A 328 -12.01 0.36 -3.67
CA LEU A 328 -11.28 1.40 -4.40
C LEU A 328 -10.45 0.71 -5.48
N ARG A 329 -10.78 0.96 -6.74
CA ARG A 329 -10.17 0.28 -7.89
C ARG A 329 -8.97 1.03 -8.49
N GLY A 330 -8.71 2.23 -7.96
CA GLY A 330 -7.58 3.08 -8.37
C GLY A 330 -6.21 2.59 -7.90
N PRO A 331 -6.01 2.09 -6.69
CA PRO A 331 -4.70 1.80 -6.14
C PRO A 331 -3.88 0.79 -6.94
N ASP A 332 -2.57 0.95 -6.93
CA ASP A 332 -1.60 -0.03 -7.41
C ASP A 332 -0.48 -0.28 -6.40
N ALA A 333 0.31 -1.31 -6.62
CA ALA A 333 1.29 -1.80 -5.65
C ALA A 333 2.54 -0.92 -5.50
N THR A 334 2.67 0.16 -6.30
CA THR A 334 3.77 1.13 -6.13
C THR A 334 3.48 2.18 -5.07
N ALA A 335 2.25 2.18 -4.53
CA ALA A 335 1.85 3.08 -3.47
C ALA A 335 2.57 2.79 -2.15
N ASN A 336 2.95 3.84 -1.42
CA ASN A 336 3.15 3.68 0.01
C ASN A 336 1.78 3.49 0.67
N VAL A 337 1.44 2.24 1.00
CA VAL A 337 0.12 1.83 1.47
C VAL A 337 -0.28 2.57 2.75
N TYR A 338 0.69 2.87 3.62
CA TYR A 338 0.41 3.64 4.85
C TYR A 338 -0.06 5.05 4.51
N LEU A 339 0.64 5.74 3.59
CA LEU A 339 0.25 7.09 3.16
C LEU A 339 -1.07 7.08 2.38
N ALA A 340 -1.26 6.10 1.51
CA ALA A 340 -2.48 5.98 0.71
C ALA A 340 -3.71 5.75 1.60
N LEU A 341 -3.65 4.78 2.53
CA LEU A 341 -4.75 4.51 3.46
C LEU A 341 -4.97 5.69 4.42
N MET A 342 -3.91 6.29 4.95
CA MET A 342 -3.99 7.48 5.79
C MET A 342 -4.74 8.60 5.08
N ALA A 343 -4.37 8.92 3.83
CA ALA A 343 -5.00 9.99 3.06
C ALA A 343 -6.47 9.69 2.75
N ILE A 344 -6.80 8.45 2.35
CA ILE A 344 -8.17 8.02 2.06
C ILE A 344 -9.06 8.12 3.31
N ILE A 345 -8.57 7.62 4.45
CA ILE A 345 -9.31 7.65 5.72
C ILE A 345 -9.48 9.09 6.17
N THR A 346 -8.43 9.92 6.09
CA THR A 346 -8.48 11.34 6.43
C THR A 346 -9.53 12.08 5.60
N ALA A 347 -9.57 11.88 4.27
CA ALA A 347 -10.58 12.49 3.41
C ALA A 347 -12.01 12.09 3.82
N GLY A 348 -12.21 10.81 4.12
CA GLY A 348 -13.51 10.31 4.60
C GLY A 348 -13.93 10.93 5.95
N LEU A 349 -13.03 10.94 6.93
CA LEU A 349 -13.32 11.50 8.28
C LEU A 349 -13.54 13.01 8.25
N THR A 350 -12.72 13.75 7.51
CA THR A 350 -12.91 15.22 7.34
C THR A 350 -14.30 15.54 6.77
N ALA A 351 -14.81 14.74 5.87
CA ALA A 351 -16.17 14.91 5.34
C ALA A 351 -17.25 14.55 6.37
N VAL A 352 -17.00 13.54 7.19
CA VAL A 352 -17.90 13.17 8.31
C VAL A 352 -17.97 14.33 9.32
N ASP A 353 -16.83 14.93 9.68
CA ASP A 353 -16.77 16.09 10.60
C ASP A 353 -17.57 17.29 10.08
N ASN A 354 -17.49 17.52 8.77
CA ASN A 354 -18.17 18.64 8.12
C ASN A 354 -19.62 18.32 7.70
N GLY A 355 -20.14 17.14 8.00
CA GLY A 355 -21.49 16.70 7.58
C GLY A 355 -21.70 16.76 6.07
N LYS A 356 -20.67 16.42 5.28
CA LYS A 356 -20.69 16.54 3.81
C LYS A 356 -21.71 15.59 3.21
N GLU A 357 -22.65 16.13 2.41
CA GLU A 357 -23.67 15.36 1.72
C GLU A 357 -23.10 14.67 0.47
N LEU A 358 -23.52 13.44 0.23
CA LEU A 358 -23.25 12.69 -1.01
C LEU A 358 -24.20 13.17 -2.12
N LYS A 359 -23.77 14.12 -2.94
CA LYS A 359 -24.55 14.67 -4.06
C LYS A 359 -24.52 13.83 -5.33
N MET A 360 -23.42 13.12 -5.54
CA MET A 360 -23.23 12.26 -6.71
C MET A 360 -24.17 11.04 -6.61
N LYS A 361 -24.92 10.79 -7.69
CA LYS A 361 -25.82 9.63 -7.80
C LYS A 361 -25.06 8.35 -8.12
N ASN A 362 -25.67 7.22 -7.78
CA ASN A 362 -25.15 5.89 -8.11
C ASN A 362 -25.02 5.68 -9.62
N ALA A 363 -23.82 5.37 -10.11
CA ALA A 363 -23.56 5.06 -11.52
C ALA A 363 -23.93 3.61 -11.83
N THR A 364 -25.05 3.41 -12.50
CA THR A 364 -25.53 2.08 -12.92
C THR A 364 -25.04 1.68 -14.33
N LYS A 365 -24.55 2.63 -15.12
CA LYS A 365 -24.07 2.42 -16.48
C LYS A 365 -22.69 1.76 -16.48
N ILE A 366 -22.47 0.80 -17.38
CA ILE A 366 -21.16 0.17 -17.60
C ILE A 366 -20.35 1.09 -18.52
N MET A 367 -19.43 1.86 -17.92
CA MET A 367 -18.72 2.94 -18.60
C MET A 367 -17.68 2.47 -19.63
N PHE A 368 -17.25 1.20 -19.57
CA PHE A 368 -16.39 0.63 -20.62
C PHE A 368 -17.11 0.50 -21.96
N ALA A 369 -18.41 0.20 -21.94
CA ALA A 369 -19.23 0.06 -23.13
C ALA A 369 -19.76 1.41 -23.63
N ALA A 370 -20.08 2.30 -22.70
CA ALA A 370 -20.66 3.61 -23.01
C ALA A 370 -20.23 4.63 -21.92
N PRO A 371 -19.15 5.42 -22.13
CA PRO A 371 -18.78 6.49 -21.21
C PRO A 371 -19.93 7.47 -20.99
N LEU A 372 -19.94 8.10 -19.83
CA LEU A 372 -20.89 9.18 -19.52
C LEU A 372 -20.58 10.41 -20.39
N ASP A 373 -21.58 10.90 -21.12
CA ASP A 373 -21.50 12.19 -21.78
C ASP A 373 -21.60 13.35 -20.75
N ASP A 374 -21.42 14.59 -21.20
CA ASP A 374 -21.39 15.74 -20.30
C ASP A 374 -22.75 16.00 -19.63
N LYS A 375 -23.85 15.74 -20.34
CA LYS A 375 -25.22 15.91 -19.81
C LYS A 375 -25.52 14.83 -18.76
N GLU A 376 -25.23 13.57 -19.06
CA GLU A 376 -25.38 12.47 -18.11
C GLU A 376 -24.57 12.70 -16.84
N ALA A 377 -23.34 13.19 -16.99
CA ALA A 377 -22.47 13.51 -15.87
C ALA A 377 -23.04 14.63 -14.98
N GLU A 378 -23.55 15.71 -15.60
CA GLU A 378 -24.20 16.82 -14.87
C GLU A 378 -25.44 16.34 -14.13
N GLU A 379 -26.31 15.57 -14.77
CA GLU A 379 -27.53 15.00 -14.16
C GLU A 379 -27.20 14.05 -12.98
N MET A 380 -26.05 13.41 -13.01
CA MET A 380 -25.56 12.54 -11.94
C MET A 380 -24.79 13.27 -10.86
N GLY A 381 -24.46 14.53 -11.02
CA GLY A 381 -23.61 15.29 -10.11
C GLY A 381 -22.13 14.87 -10.17
N VAL A 382 -21.70 14.32 -11.31
CA VAL A 382 -20.29 13.96 -11.56
C VAL A 382 -19.53 15.18 -12.06
N VAL A 383 -18.65 15.71 -11.23
CA VAL A 383 -17.94 16.98 -11.51
C VAL A 383 -16.56 16.71 -12.11
N ASP A 384 -15.83 15.75 -11.56
CA ASP A 384 -14.40 15.59 -11.79
C ASP A 384 -14.05 14.44 -12.74
N ARG A 385 -12.84 14.54 -13.30
CA ARG A 385 -12.21 13.50 -14.13
C ARG A 385 -10.91 13.03 -13.48
N GLN A 386 -10.55 11.78 -13.73
CA GLN A 386 -9.27 11.19 -13.33
C GLN A 386 -8.11 12.08 -13.81
N PRO A 387 -7.07 12.28 -12.98
CA PRO A 387 -5.83 12.91 -13.44
C PRO A 387 -5.27 12.16 -14.64
N ARG A 388 -4.69 12.90 -15.58
CA ARG A 388 -4.11 12.34 -16.81
C ARG A 388 -2.65 11.92 -16.66
N SER A 389 -2.03 12.31 -15.54
CA SER A 389 -0.63 12.04 -15.24
C SER A 389 -0.38 12.14 -13.74
N LEU A 390 0.75 11.60 -13.30
CA LEU A 390 1.22 11.80 -11.92
C LEU A 390 1.39 13.30 -11.61
N LYS A 391 1.90 14.08 -12.57
CA LYS A 391 2.03 15.54 -12.44
C LYS A 391 0.68 16.19 -12.11
N GLU A 392 -0.39 15.87 -12.86
CA GLU A 392 -1.73 16.42 -12.62
C GLU A 392 -2.31 15.98 -11.28
N ALA A 393 -2.00 14.75 -10.83
CA ALA A 393 -2.39 14.27 -9.50
C ALA A 393 -1.65 15.04 -8.38
N ILE A 394 -0.35 15.29 -8.55
CA ILE A 394 0.45 16.08 -7.60
C ILE A 394 -0.06 17.54 -7.54
N GLU A 395 -0.36 18.15 -8.68
CA GLU A 395 -0.94 19.49 -8.75
C GLU A 395 -2.31 19.54 -8.02
N SER A 396 -3.14 18.49 -8.18
CA SER A 396 -4.42 18.38 -7.47
C SER A 396 -4.24 18.23 -5.96
N LEU A 397 -3.24 17.45 -5.53
CA LEU A 397 -2.89 17.31 -4.11
C LEU A 397 -2.39 18.63 -3.52
N ASN A 398 -1.55 19.36 -4.26
CA ASN A 398 -1.05 20.67 -3.83
C ASN A 398 -2.16 21.71 -3.68
N ALA A 399 -3.22 21.61 -4.48
CA ALA A 399 -4.36 22.51 -4.46
C ALA A 399 -5.45 22.13 -3.43
N ASP A 400 -5.45 20.92 -2.89
CA ASP A 400 -6.44 20.47 -1.89
C ASP A 400 -6.00 20.91 -0.47
N GLU A 401 -6.21 22.18 -0.14
CA GLU A 401 -5.82 22.76 1.16
C GLU A 401 -6.48 22.03 2.34
N VAL A 402 -7.72 21.55 2.17
CA VAL A 402 -8.46 20.86 3.23
C VAL A 402 -7.79 19.53 3.56
N LEU A 403 -7.43 18.75 2.54
CA LEU A 403 -6.76 17.46 2.72
C LEU A 403 -5.32 17.67 3.24
N LYS A 404 -4.60 18.66 2.73
CA LYS A 404 -3.23 19.00 3.18
C LYS A 404 -3.20 19.33 4.67
N GLU A 405 -4.10 20.20 5.12
CA GLU A 405 -4.18 20.57 6.55
C GLU A 405 -4.53 19.37 7.42
N ALA A 406 -5.50 18.55 7.00
CA ALA A 406 -5.94 17.37 7.74
C ALA A 406 -4.86 16.26 7.83
N ILE A 407 -4.07 16.07 6.78
CA ILE A 407 -2.94 15.14 6.78
C ILE A 407 -1.76 15.70 7.58
N GLY A 408 -1.53 16.99 7.50
CA GLY A 408 -0.37 17.71 8.02
C GLY A 408 0.53 18.22 6.87
N PRO A 409 0.65 19.56 6.76
CA PRO A 409 1.33 20.21 5.63
C PRO A 409 2.74 19.68 5.38
N GLU A 410 3.53 19.45 6.43
CA GLU A 410 4.92 18.97 6.31
C GLU A 410 5.02 17.61 5.62
N VAL A 411 4.15 16.66 5.96
CA VAL A 411 4.12 15.33 5.34
C VAL A 411 3.79 15.45 3.84
N VAL A 412 2.78 16.27 3.53
CA VAL A 412 2.32 16.47 2.15
C VAL A 412 3.35 17.19 1.31
N GLU A 413 3.99 18.24 1.82
CA GLU A 413 5.05 18.98 1.15
C GLU A 413 6.27 18.10 0.83
N LYS A 414 6.72 17.30 1.79
CA LYS A 414 7.80 16.32 1.57
C LYS A 414 7.41 15.30 0.50
N TYR A 415 6.20 14.76 0.57
CA TYR A 415 5.69 13.83 -0.42
C TYR A 415 5.63 14.44 -1.83
N ILE A 416 5.07 15.63 -1.96
CA ILE A 416 5.00 16.37 -3.23
C ILE A 416 6.40 16.61 -3.81
N ASN A 417 7.36 17.04 -2.97
CA ASN A 417 8.74 17.27 -3.40
C ASN A 417 9.36 15.99 -4.00
N ILE A 418 9.25 14.87 -3.31
CA ILE A 418 9.80 13.58 -3.77
C ILE A 418 9.12 13.15 -5.06
N LYS A 419 7.78 13.13 -5.10
CA LYS A 419 7.03 12.66 -6.27
C LYS A 419 7.19 13.56 -7.49
N THR A 420 7.35 14.86 -7.30
CA THR A 420 7.67 15.79 -8.41
C THR A 420 9.03 15.48 -9.03
N LYS A 421 10.04 15.18 -8.23
CA LYS A 421 11.37 14.80 -8.73
C LYS A 421 11.38 13.43 -9.39
N GLU A 422 10.64 12.48 -8.83
CA GLU A 422 10.46 11.17 -9.45
C GLU A 422 9.75 11.27 -10.79
N GLU A 423 8.67 12.04 -10.88
CA GLU A 423 7.96 12.28 -12.14
C GLU A 423 8.86 12.89 -13.20
N ALA A 424 9.59 13.96 -12.85
CA ALA A 424 10.50 14.62 -13.76
C ALA A 424 11.60 13.68 -14.27
N LYS A 425 12.14 12.81 -13.41
CA LYS A 425 13.18 11.86 -13.77
C LYS A 425 12.63 10.71 -14.62
N MET A 426 11.51 10.12 -14.20
CA MET A 426 10.88 9.00 -14.91
C MET A 426 10.39 9.41 -16.30
N SER A 427 9.93 10.66 -16.48
CA SER A 427 9.50 11.18 -17.78
C SER A 427 10.63 11.22 -18.82
N GLN A 428 11.89 11.28 -18.38
CA GLN A 428 13.07 11.29 -19.25
C GLN A 428 13.61 9.89 -19.58
N MET A 429 13.18 8.86 -18.84
CA MET A 429 13.62 7.50 -19.05
C MET A 429 12.92 6.84 -20.24
N VAL A 430 13.65 5.99 -20.94
CA VAL A 430 13.07 5.12 -21.97
C VAL A 430 12.04 4.19 -21.32
N PRO A 431 10.85 3.98 -21.93
CA PRO A 431 9.78 3.16 -21.32
C PRO A 431 10.20 1.74 -20.88
N SER A 432 11.12 1.10 -21.62
CA SER A 432 11.64 -0.23 -21.27
C SER A 432 12.51 -0.21 -20.02
N GLU A 433 13.37 0.81 -19.87
CA GLU A 433 14.22 0.97 -18.66
C GLU A 433 13.36 1.26 -17.43
N ARG A 434 12.36 2.13 -17.57
CA ARG A 434 11.43 2.48 -16.51
C ARG A 434 10.62 1.27 -16.04
N ARG A 435 10.13 0.43 -16.97
CA ARG A 435 9.47 -0.85 -16.64
C ARG A 435 10.42 -1.83 -15.96
N THR A 436 11.65 -1.93 -16.42
CA THR A 436 12.65 -2.81 -15.79
C THR A 436 12.93 -2.40 -14.35
N LEU A 437 13.09 -1.10 -14.10
CA LEU A 437 13.25 -0.56 -12.75
C LEU A 437 12.00 -0.86 -11.90
N GLY A 438 10.81 -0.56 -12.41
CA GLY A 438 9.55 -0.82 -11.71
C GLY A 438 9.36 -2.29 -11.35
N MET A 439 9.56 -3.20 -12.28
CA MET A 439 9.49 -4.66 -12.04
C MET A 439 10.56 -5.18 -11.08
N SER A 440 11.66 -4.47 -10.88
CA SER A 440 12.70 -4.87 -9.92
C SER A 440 12.38 -4.44 -8.49
N LEU A 441 11.55 -3.41 -8.32
CA LEU A 441 11.18 -2.84 -7.02
C LEU A 441 9.81 -3.33 -6.51
N PHE A 442 8.89 -3.58 -7.46
CA PHE A 442 7.48 -3.87 -7.15
C PHE A 442 6.98 -5.22 -7.74
#